data_be24aedecb446ae082fe46c16244a2f7
#
_entry.id   be24aedecb446ae082fe46c16244a2f7
#
_cell.length_a   1.000
_cell.length_b   1.000
_cell.length_c   1.000
_cell.angle_alpha   90.00
_cell.angle_beta   90.00
_cell.angle_gamma   90.00
#
_symmetry.space_group_name_H-M   'P 1'
#
loop_
_entity.id
_entity.type
_entity.pdbx_description
1 polymer ?
#
loop_
_entity_poly.entity_id
_entity_poly.type
_entity_poly.pdbx_seq_one_letter_code
_entity_poly.pdbx_strand_id
1 'polypeptide(L)'
;MKSGNNYYLSSFFWSTVSKLLNAVLGFITVPLLLGYFGKAEYGVIAIATSWNGYMHLLDLGMNNGTVKFFSQWAAKGDRAKIYRVARTNITFYLFVALVNAVLLLALALWGEFLFSVSHEEFLQLRTCFFILALFTVMSWSATSFNQLLVSDKQLDFTMQIQSFLSVLRMLLIFITIKGGLSLIQYFFWLTLIVALAIIPYAWKCKRDKLIDSVKPAMYWSEFKTVLTFSLSLFALSLFQVTASQSRPILLSIFSDNGADTVADFRVVEVIPAFIITLCGSFTSIFLPKTSEMIVRNDHEEIMSFVKKWTTITTIIVCVLCFPFILSYTTIITAYVGETLSYLGKWMALWCIFLILQLHSTPAFSLIVANGKTKAIVCATGIACLISMIINIALCKIVPVGSAVIGYCVYMTILVLVYYIYIYKRYLNLDRWVVAKSFIKPLLLAAVACIIPYLANLDVSLFDSLNLVPRWSNVLLFTVNSAIWLLSFFVLLKVFGLLPSIKSLRQ
;
A
#
# COMPACT_ATOMS: atom_id res chain seq x y z
N MET A 1 26.93 -6.40 -18.60
CA MET A 1 25.89 -5.37 -18.46
C MET A 1 24.77 -5.67 -19.45
N LYS A 2 23.52 -5.87 -18.97
CA LYS A 2 22.36 -5.95 -19.87
C LYS A 2 22.26 -4.65 -20.66
N SER A 3 21.92 -4.66 -21.94
CA SER A 3 21.68 -3.43 -22.71
C SER A 3 20.59 -2.62 -21.98
N GLY A 4 20.70 -1.29 -21.94
CA GLY A 4 19.82 -0.45 -21.11
C GLY A 4 18.33 -0.70 -21.32
N ASN A 5 17.87 -0.93 -22.55
CA ASN A 5 16.47 -1.21 -22.89
C ASN A 5 15.95 -2.51 -22.26
N ASN A 6 16.77 -3.58 -22.27
CA ASN A 6 16.36 -4.87 -21.68
C ASN A 6 16.25 -4.82 -20.17
N TYR A 7 17.05 -3.98 -19.48
CA TYR A 7 16.96 -3.78 -18.05
C TYR A 7 15.63 -3.12 -17.65
N TYR A 8 15.26 -2.01 -18.31
CA TYR A 8 14.04 -1.29 -17.96
C TYR A 8 12.78 -2.13 -18.19
N LEU A 9 12.71 -2.87 -19.30
CA LEU A 9 11.59 -3.77 -19.59
C LEU A 9 11.50 -4.92 -18.58
N SER A 10 12.62 -5.57 -18.28
CA SER A 10 12.69 -6.67 -17.30
C SER A 10 12.28 -6.18 -15.89
N SER A 11 12.83 -5.05 -15.46
CA SER A 11 12.52 -4.45 -14.15
C SER A 11 11.04 -4.04 -14.04
N PHE A 12 10.48 -3.45 -15.10
CA PHE A 12 9.05 -3.11 -15.13
C PHE A 12 8.17 -4.36 -15.05
N PHE A 13 8.45 -5.37 -15.86
CA PHE A 13 7.70 -6.62 -15.87
C PHE A 13 7.72 -7.30 -14.49
N TRP A 14 8.90 -7.54 -13.92
CA TRP A 14 9.01 -8.22 -12.63
C TRP A 14 8.48 -7.39 -11.47
N SER A 15 8.60 -6.06 -11.52
CA SER A 15 7.97 -5.17 -10.52
C SER A 15 6.45 -5.26 -10.58
N THR A 16 5.86 -5.31 -11.78
CA THR A 16 4.42 -5.47 -11.96
C THR A 16 3.94 -6.85 -11.48
N VAL A 17 4.65 -7.92 -11.87
CA VAL A 17 4.36 -9.29 -11.43
C VAL A 17 4.42 -9.40 -9.90
N SER A 18 5.48 -8.87 -9.27
CA SER A 18 5.64 -8.91 -7.83
C SER A 18 4.50 -8.16 -7.10
N LYS A 19 4.13 -6.97 -7.59
CA LYS A 19 3.02 -6.19 -7.03
C LYS A 19 1.69 -6.93 -7.16
N LEU A 20 1.40 -7.51 -8.33
CA LEU A 20 0.19 -8.28 -8.57
C LEU A 20 0.12 -9.53 -7.69
N LEU A 21 1.22 -10.29 -7.58
CA LEU A 21 1.29 -11.46 -6.70
C LEU A 21 1.05 -11.09 -5.24
N ASN A 22 1.65 -9.99 -4.76
CA ASN A 22 1.41 -9.52 -3.39
C ASN A 22 -0.04 -9.06 -3.17
N ALA A 23 -0.64 -8.41 -4.16
CA ALA A 23 -2.04 -7.98 -4.09
C ALA A 23 -3.01 -9.17 -4.06
N VAL A 24 -2.78 -10.16 -4.94
CA VAL A 24 -3.56 -11.42 -4.97
C VAL A 24 -3.35 -12.21 -3.68
N LEU A 25 -2.12 -12.32 -3.20
CA LEU A 25 -1.81 -12.96 -1.92
C LEU A 25 -2.59 -12.30 -0.78
N GLY A 26 -2.54 -10.97 -0.67
CA GLY A 26 -3.29 -10.22 0.35
C GLY A 26 -4.80 -10.48 0.26
N PHE A 27 -5.35 -10.51 -0.96
CA PHE A 27 -6.76 -10.80 -1.18
C PHE A 27 -7.16 -12.22 -0.77
N ILE A 28 -6.35 -13.22 -1.08
CA ILE A 28 -6.64 -14.63 -0.76
C ILE A 28 -6.38 -14.95 0.73
N THR A 29 -5.39 -14.31 1.33
CA THR A 29 -4.97 -14.58 2.71
C THR A 29 -6.09 -14.34 3.73
N VAL A 30 -6.81 -13.23 3.61
CA VAL A 30 -7.83 -12.82 4.59
C VAL A 30 -8.91 -13.89 4.78
N PRO A 31 -9.68 -14.32 3.74
CA PRO A 31 -10.75 -15.27 3.94
C PRO A 31 -10.25 -16.65 4.35
N LEU A 32 -9.08 -17.08 3.86
CA LEU A 32 -8.53 -18.40 4.18
C LEU A 32 -8.06 -18.47 5.64
N LEU A 33 -7.31 -17.48 6.11
CA LEU A 33 -6.82 -17.47 7.49
C LEU A 33 -7.91 -17.14 8.50
N LEU A 34 -8.82 -16.21 8.15
CA LEU A 34 -9.98 -15.90 8.98
C LEU A 34 -10.90 -17.12 9.14
N GLY A 35 -11.13 -17.87 8.05
CA GLY A 35 -11.91 -19.10 8.10
C GLY A 35 -11.25 -20.25 8.85
N TYR A 36 -9.93 -20.30 8.88
CA TYR A 36 -9.17 -21.36 9.56
C TYR A 36 -8.90 -21.07 11.02
N PHE A 37 -8.35 -19.88 11.34
CA PHE A 37 -7.99 -19.49 12.71
C PHE A 37 -9.15 -18.88 13.50
N GLY A 38 -10.20 -18.44 12.81
CA GLY A 38 -11.21 -17.60 13.41
C GLY A 38 -10.78 -16.14 13.60
N LYS A 39 -11.70 -15.33 14.13
CA LYS A 39 -11.55 -13.88 14.16
C LYS A 39 -10.49 -13.41 15.15
N ALA A 40 -10.49 -13.97 16.36
CA ALA A 40 -9.58 -13.59 17.43
C ALA A 40 -8.10 -13.88 17.07
N GLU A 41 -7.79 -15.11 16.67
CA GLU A 41 -6.42 -15.49 16.32
C GLU A 41 -5.93 -14.77 15.04
N TYR A 42 -6.79 -14.62 14.02
CA TYR A 42 -6.44 -13.83 12.85
C TYR A 42 -6.18 -12.35 13.23
N GLY A 43 -6.93 -11.80 14.17
CA GLY A 43 -6.72 -10.48 14.72
C GLY A 43 -5.35 -10.31 15.38
N VAL A 44 -4.90 -11.31 16.14
CA VAL A 44 -3.55 -11.33 16.74
C VAL A 44 -2.46 -11.25 15.66
N ILE A 45 -2.58 -12.06 14.60
CA ILE A 45 -1.65 -12.00 13.45
C ILE A 45 -1.67 -10.59 12.82
N ALA A 46 -2.86 -10.02 12.65
CA ALA A 46 -3.04 -8.71 12.04
C ALA A 46 -2.46 -7.57 12.90
N ILE A 47 -2.57 -7.64 14.23
CA ILE A 47 -1.94 -6.69 15.16
C ILE A 47 -0.40 -6.80 15.04
N ALA A 48 0.16 -8.00 15.16
CA ALA A 48 1.60 -8.21 15.09
C ALA A 48 2.19 -7.72 13.76
N THR A 49 1.54 -8.00 12.63
CA THR A 49 1.97 -7.54 11.31
C THR A 49 1.82 -6.04 11.13
N SER A 50 0.81 -5.40 11.72
CA SER A 50 0.63 -3.93 11.69
C SER A 50 1.75 -3.21 12.43
N TRP A 51 2.08 -3.68 13.62
CA TRP A 51 3.20 -3.13 14.39
C TRP A 51 4.53 -3.30 13.65
N ASN A 52 4.78 -4.48 13.08
CA ASN A 52 5.97 -4.70 12.26
C ASN A 52 6.01 -3.74 11.05
N GLY A 53 4.87 -3.51 10.40
CA GLY A 53 4.73 -2.53 9.31
C GLY A 53 5.03 -1.10 9.77
N TYR A 54 4.58 -0.70 10.96
CA TYR A 54 4.85 0.62 11.53
C TYR A 54 6.35 0.81 11.86
N MET A 55 7.03 -0.26 12.31
CA MET A 55 8.48 -0.22 12.58
C MET A 55 9.33 0.10 11.36
N HIS A 56 8.81 -0.06 10.13
CA HIS A 56 9.51 0.41 8.93
C HIS A 56 9.78 1.92 8.91
N LEU A 57 9.15 2.72 9.78
CA LEU A 57 9.53 4.12 9.99
C LEU A 57 10.97 4.29 10.52
N LEU A 58 11.52 3.29 11.19
CA LEU A 58 12.91 3.30 11.66
C LEU A 58 13.94 3.32 10.50
N ASP A 59 13.50 3.06 9.26
CA ASP A 59 14.32 3.24 8.05
C ASP A 59 14.78 4.69 7.83
N LEU A 60 14.08 5.66 8.39
CA LEU A 60 14.38 7.10 8.29
C LEU A 60 14.55 7.60 6.84
N GLY A 61 13.91 6.95 5.87
CA GLY A 61 14.01 7.27 4.44
C GLY A 61 15.33 6.83 3.78
N MET A 62 16.15 6.06 4.51
CA MET A 62 17.44 5.57 4.03
C MET A 62 17.33 4.74 2.76
N ASN A 63 16.22 4.03 2.56
CA ASN A 63 16.02 3.24 1.36
C ASN A 63 16.20 4.08 0.08
N ASN A 64 15.52 5.20 -0.01
CA ASN A 64 15.59 6.09 -1.17
C ASN A 64 16.92 6.85 -1.26
N GLY A 65 17.44 7.32 -0.12
CA GLY A 65 18.71 8.05 -0.04
C GLY A 65 19.89 7.19 -0.48
N THR A 66 20.00 6.01 0.08
CA THR A 66 21.09 5.06 -0.20
C THR A 66 21.12 4.66 -1.67
N VAL A 67 19.96 4.27 -2.24
CA VAL A 67 19.86 3.88 -3.65
C VAL A 67 20.29 5.04 -4.56
N LYS A 68 19.85 6.28 -4.27
CA LYS A 68 20.26 7.47 -5.05
C LYS A 68 21.77 7.65 -5.06
N PHE A 69 22.40 7.71 -3.90
CA PHE A 69 23.83 7.98 -3.81
C PHE A 69 24.68 6.83 -4.35
N PHE A 70 24.33 5.59 -4.06
CA PHE A 70 25.02 4.43 -4.62
C PHE A 70 24.95 4.41 -6.15
N SER A 71 23.78 4.70 -6.74
CA SER A 71 23.64 4.80 -8.19
C SER A 71 24.52 5.93 -8.78
N GLN A 72 24.63 7.08 -8.10
CA GLN A 72 25.47 8.19 -8.52
C GLN A 72 26.96 7.82 -8.46
N TRP A 73 27.40 7.15 -7.40
CA TRP A 73 28.81 6.74 -7.24
C TRP A 73 29.15 5.59 -8.18
N ALA A 74 28.22 4.66 -8.43
CA ALA A 74 28.40 3.62 -9.45
C ALA A 74 28.58 4.21 -10.85
N ALA A 75 27.81 5.24 -11.22
CA ALA A 75 27.96 5.95 -12.48
C ALA A 75 29.30 6.69 -12.62
N LYS A 76 29.89 7.13 -11.49
CA LYS A 76 31.21 7.77 -11.44
C LYS A 76 32.37 6.77 -11.31
N GLY A 77 32.10 5.48 -11.17
CA GLY A 77 33.11 4.44 -10.96
C GLY A 77 33.74 4.41 -9.57
N ASP A 78 33.21 5.17 -8.61
CA ASP A 78 33.75 5.29 -7.24
C ASP A 78 33.33 4.11 -6.34
N ARG A 79 33.84 2.92 -6.68
CA ARG A 79 33.55 1.69 -5.91
C ARG A 79 34.06 1.74 -4.48
N ALA A 80 35.20 2.40 -4.23
CA ALA A 80 35.76 2.50 -2.90
C ALA A 80 34.81 3.22 -1.94
N LYS A 81 34.14 4.28 -2.42
CA LYS A 81 33.13 5.01 -1.64
C LYS A 81 31.86 4.16 -1.42
N ILE A 82 31.42 3.44 -2.44
CA ILE A 82 30.30 2.49 -2.29
C ILE A 82 30.62 1.47 -1.20
N TYR A 83 31.80 0.85 -1.20
CA TYR A 83 32.17 -0.16 -0.20
C TYR A 83 32.19 0.41 1.22
N ARG A 84 32.80 1.60 1.43
CA ARG A 84 32.81 2.24 2.74
C ARG A 84 31.40 2.56 3.25
N VAL A 85 30.58 3.19 2.41
CA VAL A 85 29.23 3.57 2.81
C VAL A 85 28.31 2.35 2.93
N ALA A 86 28.49 1.31 2.12
CA ALA A 86 27.74 0.04 2.26
C ALA A 86 28.00 -0.62 3.61
N ARG A 87 29.25 -0.66 4.09
CA ARG A 87 29.58 -1.20 5.41
C ARG A 87 28.99 -0.34 6.53
N THR A 88 29.00 1.00 6.38
CA THR A 88 28.32 1.90 7.34
C THR A 88 26.80 1.72 7.30
N ASN A 89 26.22 1.49 6.13
CA ASN A 89 24.80 1.20 5.97
C ASN A 89 24.40 -0.11 6.66
N ILE A 90 25.25 -1.15 6.58
CA ILE A 90 25.05 -2.40 7.35
C ILE A 90 25.07 -2.09 8.85
N THR A 91 26.04 -1.29 9.33
CA THR A 91 26.12 -0.89 10.75
C THR A 91 24.84 -0.14 11.18
N PHE A 92 24.37 0.79 10.34
CA PHE A 92 23.12 1.52 10.58
C PHE A 92 21.92 0.58 10.70
N TYR A 93 21.75 -0.35 9.76
CA TYR A 93 20.61 -1.29 9.81
C TYR A 93 20.74 -2.33 10.93
N LEU A 94 21.92 -2.69 11.37
CA LEU A 94 22.10 -3.47 12.59
C LEU A 94 21.68 -2.69 13.83
N PHE A 95 21.99 -1.39 13.90
CA PHE A 95 21.52 -0.53 14.98
C PHE A 95 19.99 -0.39 14.94
N VAL A 96 19.39 -0.14 13.77
CA VAL A 96 17.94 -0.10 13.58
C VAL A 96 17.29 -1.43 13.99
N ALA A 97 17.89 -2.57 13.61
CA ALA A 97 17.41 -3.89 14.01
C ALA A 97 17.44 -4.07 15.54
N LEU A 98 18.48 -3.61 16.20
CA LEU A 98 18.59 -3.64 17.66
C LEU A 98 17.48 -2.79 18.32
N VAL A 99 17.30 -1.55 17.86
CA VAL A 99 16.23 -0.67 18.37
C VAL A 99 14.86 -1.30 18.15
N ASN A 100 14.61 -1.84 16.95
CA ASN A 100 13.37 -2.53 16.64
C ASN A 100 13.15 -3.77 17.53
N ALA A 101 14.21 -4.59 17.73
CA ALA A 101 14.14 -5.74 18.63
C ALA A 101 13.79 -5.32 20.06
N VAL A 102 14.43 -4.27 20.58
CA VAL A 102 14.16 -3.74 21.93
C VAL A 102 12.71 -3.26 22.04
N LEU A 103 12.19 -2.55 21.04
CA LEU A 103 10.80 -2.09 21.02
C LEU A 103 9.81 -3.28 20.97
N LEU A 104 10.05 -4.29 20.13
CA LEU A 104 9.22 -5.49 20.05
C LEU A 104 9.28 -6.30 21.35
N LEU A 105 10.44 -6.41 21.97
CA LEU A 105 10.59 -7.07 23.29
C LEU A 105 9.87 -6.28 24.38
N ALA A 106 9.92 -4.94 24.36
CA ALA A 106 9.16 -4.12 25.29
C ALA A 106 7.65 -4.32 25.13
N LEU A 107 7.15 -4.39 23.89
CA LEU A 107 5.74 -4.72 23.64
C LEU A 107 5.39 -6.15 24.08
N ALA A 108 6.29 -7.11 23.93
CA ALA A 108 6.08 -8.48 24.38
C ALA A 108 6.03 -8.61 25.92
N LEU A 109 6.82 -7.82 26.63
CA LEU A 109 6.93 -7.94 28.10
C LEU A 109 5.92 -7.05 28.84
N TRP A 110 5.62 -5.86 28.32
CA TRP A 110 4.80 -4.85 28.98
C TRP A 110 3.56 -4.45 28.20
N GLY A 111 3.29 -5.05 27.04
CA GLY A 111 2.19 -4.64 26.17
C GLY A 111 0.79 -5.08 26.63
N GLU A 112 0.66 -5.97 27.62
CA GLU A 112 -0.63 -6.50 28.04
C GLU A 112 -1.60 -5.40 28.48
N PHE A 113 -1.11 -4.37 29.16
CA PHE A 113 -1.93 -3.23 29.57
C PHE A 113 -2.19 -2.23 28.43
N LEU A 114 -1.48 -2.35 27.32
CA LEU A 114 -1.62 -1.45 26.17
C LEU A 114 -2.71 -1.92 25.20
N PHE A 115 -2.79 -3.24 24.97
CA PHE A 115 -3.72 -3.82 23.99
C PHE A 115 -5.03 -4.21 24.63
N SER A 116 -6.13 -3.87 23.97
CA SER A 116 -7.48 -4.31 24.36
C SER A 116 -7.75 -5.72 23.82
N VAL A 117 -7.04 -6.71 24.36
CA VAL A 117 -7.14 -8.12 23.99
C VAL A 117 -7.26 -8.97 25.26
N SER A 118 -7.82 -10.17 25.16
CA SER A 118 -7.86 -11.09 26.27
C SER A 118 -6.46 -11.55 26.68
N HIS A 119 -6.31 -12.08 27.88
CA HIS A 119 -5.03 -12.61 28.38
C HIS A 119 -4.47 -13.71 27.45
N GLU A 120 -5.33 -14.62 26.98
CA GLU A 120 -4.92 -15.70 26.06
C GLU A 120 -4.45 -15.15 24.70
N GLU A 121 -5.17 -14.19 24.12
CA GLU A 121 -4.77 -13.51 22.90
C GLU A 121 -3.46 -12.75 23.09
N PHE A 122 -3.25 -12.13 24.27
CA PHE A 122 -1.98 -11.45 24.54
C PHE A 122 -0.81 -12.43 24.63
N LEU A 123 -0.96 -13.62 25.22
CA LEU A 123 0.09 -14.63 25.24
C LEU A 123 0.51 -15.05 23.82
N GLN A 124 -0.45 -15.19 22.90
CA GLN A 124 -0.16 -15.45 21.50
C GLN A 124 0.53 -14.25 20.83
N LEU A 125 0.04 -13.03 21.05
CA LEU A 125 0.61 -11.79 20.52
C LEU A 125 2.05 -11.56 21.02
N ARG A 126 2.29 -11.81 22.32
CA ARG A 126 3.62 -11.79 22.93
C ARG A 126 4.58 -12.71 22.19
N THR A 127 4.16 -13.94 21.90
CA THR A 127 4.97 -14.90 21.18
C THR A 127 5.25 -14.43 19.74
N CYS A 128 4.27 -13.82 19.06
CA CYS A 128 4.47 -13.21 17.76
C CYS A 128 5.52 -12.08 17.80
N PHE A 129 5.51 -11.23 18.84
CA PHE A 129 6.53 -10.19 19.01
C PHE A 129 7.93 -10.77 19.26
N PHE A 130 8.06 -11.86 20.03
CA PHE A 130 9.33 -12.57 20.19
C PHE A 130 9.84 -13.13 18.86
N ILE A 131 8.97 -13.72 18.05
CA ILE A 131 9.33 -14.22 16.70
C ILE A 131 9.82 -13.06 15.81
N LEU A 132 9.10 -11.94 15.78
CA LEU A 132 9.53 -10.76 15.03
C LEU A 132 10.88 -10.25 15.51
N ALA A 133 11.11 -10.14 16.81
CA ALA A 133 12.38 -9.70 17.39
C ALA A 133 13.54 -10.63 17.02
N LEU A 134 13.31 -11.94 17.00
CA LEU A 134 14.31 -12.96 16.61
C LEU A 134 14.79 -12.75 15.16
N PHE A 135 13.87 -12.51 14.22
CA PHE A 135 14.20 -12.38 12.80
C PHE A 135 14.52 -10.95 12.36
N THR A 136 14.44 -9.97 13.24
CA THR A 136 14.58 -8.54 12.90
C THR A 136 15.96 -8.22 12.31
N VAL A 137 17.03 -8.83 12.83
CA VAL A 137 18.41 -8.64 12.33
C VAL A 137 18.54 -9.10 10.87
N MET A 138 17.96 -10.25 10.54
CA MET A 138 17.98 -10.77 9.16
C MET A 138 17.17 -9.86 8.22
N SER A 139 15.97 -9.46 8.64
CA SER A 139 15.05 -8.65 7.84
C SER A 139 15.64 -7.26 7.53
N TRP A 140 16.18 -6.56 8.51
CA TRP A 140 16.79 -5.24 8.32
C TRP A 140 18.11 -5.30 7.55
N SER A 141 18.93 -6.32 7.79
CA SER A 141 20.17 -6.52 7.00
C SER A 141 19.86 -6.81 5.54
N ALA A 142 18.77 -7.53 5.23
CA ALA A 142 18.34 -7.78 3.86
C ALA A 142 18.06 -6.47 3.09
N THR A 143 17.56 -5.44 3.78
CA THR A 143 17.30 -4.12 3.18
C THR A 143 18.60 -3.47 2.67
N SER A 144 19.70 -3.55 3.40
CA SER A 144 21.01 -3.00 2.98
C SER A 144 21.51 -3.65 1.68
N PHE A 145 21.41 -4.98 1.56
CA PHE A 145 21.79 -5.69 0.34
C PHE A 145 20.85 -5.42 -0.83
N ASN A 146 19.53 -5.32 -0.56
CA ASN A 146 18.55 -4.95 -1.58
C ASN A 146 18.87 -3.58 -2.19
N GLN A 147 19.22 -2.57 -1.38
CA GLN A 147 19.59 -1.23 -1.85
C GLN A 147 20.81 -1.25 -2.78
N LEU A 148 21.83 -2.05 -2.47
CA LEU A 148 23.00 -2.24 -3.33
C LEU A 148 22.60 -2.85 -4.69
N LEU A 149 21.79 -3.88 -4.69
CA LEU A 149 21.31 -4.53 -5.93
C LEU A 149 20.48 -3.57 -6.78
N VAL A 150 19.55 -2.83 -6.18
CA VAL A 150 18.72 -1.85 -6.89
C VAL A 150 19.58 -0.74 -7.48
N SER A 151 20.59 -0.25 -6.76
CA SER A 151 21.51 0.78 -7.23
C SER A 151 22.41 0.33 -8.38
N ASP A 152 22.74 -0.97 -8.44
CA ASP A 152 23.51 -1.59 -9.53
C ASP A 152 22.62 -2.05 -10.71
N LYS A 153 21.41 -1.51 -10.82
CA LYS A 153 20.44 -1.85 -11.89
C LYS A 153 20.05 -3.34 -11.90
N GLN A 154 19.86 -3.93 -10.72
CA GLN A 154 19.41 -5.31 -10.56
C GLN A 154 18.04 -5.39 -9.86
N LEU A 155 17.16 -4.40 -10.10
CA LEU A 155 15.82 -4.36 -9.55
C LEU A 155 15.00 -5.59 -9.99
N ASP A 156 15.20 -6.07 -11.24
CA ASP A 156 14.56 -7.27 -11.74
C ASP A 156 14.85 -8.50 -10.87
N PHE A 157 16.10 -8.69 -10.46
CA PHE A 157 16.47 -9.79 -9.58
C PHE A 157 15.79 -9.67 -8.21
N THR A 158 15.79 -8.48 -7.60
CA THR A 158 15.14 -8.29 -6.29
C THR A 158 13.63 -8.53 -6.37
N MET A 159 12.98 -8.14 -7.46
CA MET A 159 11.55 -8.39 -7.68
C MET A 159 11.24 -9.87 -7.96
N GLN A 160 12.14 -10.61 -8.62
CA GLN A 160 12.02 -12.06 -8.77
C GLN A 160 12.05 -12.76 -7.41
N ILE A 161 12.99 -12.41 -6.54
CA ILE A 161 13.06 -12.96 -5.18
C ILE A 161 11.79 -12.64 -4.40
N GLN A 162 11.30 -11.40 -4.44
CA GLN A 162 10.04 -11.01 -3.78
C GLN A 162 8.85 -11.81 -4.32
N SER A 163 8.78 -12.03 -5.63
CA SER A 163 7.74 -12.85 -6.26
C SER A 163 7.80 -14.29 -5.77
N PHE A 164 8.99 -14.87 -5.72
CA PHE A 164 9.22 -16.23 -5.21
C PHE A 164 8.80 -16.37 -3.74
N LEU A 165 9.20 -15.41 -2.89
CA LEU A 165 8.80 -15.40 -1.48
C LEU A 165 7.28 -15.24 -1.32
N SER A 166 6.61 -14.50 -2.23
CA SER A 166 5.14 -14.38 -2.23
C SER A 166 4.46 -15.70 -2.55
N VAL A 167 5.02 -16.47 -3.50
CA VAL A 167 4.54 -17.83 -3.80
C VAL A 167 4.75 -18.76 -2.60
N LEU A 168 5.90 -18.70 -1.92
CA LEU A 168 6.14 -19.51 -0.72
C LEU A 168 5.15 -19.16 0.40
N ARG A 169 4.83 -17.88 0.59
CA ARG A 169 3.81 -17.44 1.57
C ARG A 169 2.43 -17.99 1.22
N MET A 170 2.08 -18.00 -0.07
CA MET A 170 0.83 -18.60 -0.53
C MET A 170 0.78 -20.11 -0.26
N LEU A 171 1.87 -20.83 -0.56
CA LEU A 171 1.99 -22.27 -0.25
C LEU A 171 1.90 -22.52 1.26
N LEU A 172 2.50 -21.67 2.08
CA LEU A 172 2.43 -21.79 3.54
C LEU A 172 0.99 -21.74 4.04
N ILE A 173 0.11 -20.91 3.47
CA ILE A 173 -1.32 -20.85 3.84
C ILE A 173 -1.98 -22.22 3.59
N PHE A 174 -1.74 -22.83 2.43
CA PHE A 174 -2.30 -24.14 2.13
C PHE A 174 -1.72 -25.23 3.04
N ILE A 175 -0.42 -25.18 3.34
CA ILE A 175 0.22 -26.12 4.29
C ILE A 175 -0.37 -25.94 5.68
N THR A 176 -0.62 -24.71 6.10
CA THR A 176 -1.23 -24.41 7.40
C THR A 176 -2.61 -25.04 7.52
N ILE A 177 -3.47 -24.81 6.54
CA ILE A 177 -4.86 -25.31 6.57
C ILE A 177 -4.90 -26.84 6.49
N LYS A 178 -4.10 -27.46 5.61
CA LYS A 178 -4.09 -28.91 5.45
C LYS A 178 -3.31 -29.64 6.56
N GLY A 179 -2.24 -29.02 7.06
CA GLY A 179 -1.36 -29.60 8.07
C GLY A 179 -1.78 -29.33 9.52
N GLY A 180 -2.85 -28.53 9.74
CA GLY A 180 -3.31 -28.23 11.09
C GLY A 180 -2.33 -27.38 11.91
N LEU A 181 -1.56 -26.48 11.27
CA LEU A 181 -0.59 -25.67 12.00
C LEU A 181 -1.28 -24.65 12.92
N SER A 182 -0.73 -24.51 14.14
CA SER A 182 -1.17 -23.46 15.07
C SER A 182 -0.79 -22.06 14.55
N LEU A 183 -1.44 -21.02 15.12
CA LEU A 183 -1.12 -19.61 14.82
C LEU A 183 0.38 -19.33 14.95
N ILE A 184 1.00 -19.81 16.06
CA ILE A 184 2.42 -19.55 16.35
C ILE A 184 3.34 -20.23 15.31
N GLN A 185 3.02 -21.47 14.92
CA GLN A 185 3.77 -22.18 13.87
C GLN A 185 3.66 -21.47 12.52
N TYR A 186 2.44 -21.08 12.14
CA TYR A 186 2.21 -20.31 10.92
C TYR A 186 3.00 -19.00 10.92
N PHE A 187 2.92 -18.23 12.01
CA PHE A 187 3.58 -16.92 12.13
C PHE A 187 5.11 -17.05 12.13
N PHE A 188 5.65 -18.11 12.74
CA PHE A 188 7.08 -18.41 12.70
C PHE A 188 7.55 -18.65 11.27
N TRP A 189 6.89 -19.55 10.53
CA TRP A 189 7.26 -19.85 9.15
C TRP A 189 7.07 -18.65 8.21
N LEU A 190 6.00 -17.87 8.41
CA LEU A 190 5.75 -16.64 7.67
C LEU A 190 6.91 -15.66 7.83
N THR A 191 7.33 -15.41 9.07
CA THR A 191 8.40 -14.46 9.39
C THR A 191 9.76 -14.98 8.90
N LEU A 192 10.03 -16.28 9.03
CA LEU A 192 11.22 -16.92 8.50
C LEU A 192 11.31 -16.76 6.97
N ILE A 193 10.24 -17.06 6.23
CA ILE A 193 10.22 -16.91 4.76
C ILE A 193 10.61 -15.48 4.36
N VAL A 194 10.07 -14.47 5.03
CA VAL A 194 10.42 -13.06 4.75
C VAL A 194 11.89 -12.77 5.07
N ALA A 195 12.39 -13.27 6.21
CA ALA A 195 13.78 -13.07 6.64
C ALA A 195 14.80 -13.77 5.71
N LEU A 196 14.43 -14.89 5.09
CA LEU A 196 15.29 -15.62 4.16
C LEU A 196 15.67 -14.82 2.90
N ALA A 197 15.01 -13.70 2.62
CA ALA A 197 15.40 -12.79 1.53
C ALA A 197 16.87 -12.34 1.62
N ILE A 198 17.45 -12.29 2.83
CA ILE A 198 18.84 -11.90 3.05
C ILE A 198 19.82 -12.82 2.29
N ILE A 199 19.53 -14.12 2.21
CA ILE A 199 20.44 -15.11 1.63
C ILE A 199 20.71 -14.83 0.15
N PRO A 200 19.70 -14.81 -0.75
CA PRO A 200 19.94 -14.54 -2.16
C PRO A 200 20.46 -13.09 -2.41
N TYR A 201 20.06 -12.13 -1.60
CA TYR A 201 20.55 -10.74 -1.75
C TYR A 201 22.02 -10.62 -1.37
N ALA A 202 22.45 -11.16 -0.22
CA ALA A 202 23.84 -11.13 0.21
C ALA A 202 24.74 -11.97 -0.72
N TRP A 203 24.27 -13.15 -1.13
CA TRP A 203 24.98 -13.99 -2.10
C TRP A 203 25.23 -13.26 -3.42
N LYS A 204 24.20 -12.60 -3.95
CA LYS A 204 24.28 -11.86 -5.21
C LYS A 204 25.22 -10.65 -5.10
N CYS A 205 25.12 -9.88 -4.02
CA CYS A 205 26.01 -8.74 -3.75
C CYS A 205 27.48 -9.18 -3.68
N LYS A 206 27.77 -10.31 -3.03
CA LYS A 206 29.13 -10.86 -2.94
C LYS A 206 29.62 -11.37 -4.29
N ARG A 207 28.79 -12.13 -5.03
CA ARG A 207 29.13 -12.67 -6.35
C ARG A 207 29.47 -11.56 -7.35
N ASP A 208 28.69 -10.50 -7.36
CA ASP A 208 28.82 -9.39 -8.31
C ASP A 208 29.80 -8.31 -7.80
N LYS A 209 30.50 -8.58 -6.68
CA LYS A 209 31.49 -7.69 -6.06
C LYS A 209 30.95 -6.28 -5.80
N LEU A 210 29.69 -6.19 -5.35
CA LEU A 210 29.07 -4.92 -4.96
C LEU A 210 29.49 -4.48 -3.56
N ILE A 211 30.03 -5.40 -2.76
CA ILE A 211 30.54 -5.16 -1.42
C ILE A 211 31.87 -5.92 -1.27
N ASP A 212 32.84 -5.29 -0.58
CA ASP A 212 34.15 -5.89 -0.27
C ASP A 212 34.07 -6.77 0.97
N SER A 213 33.34 -6.34 1.98
CA SER A 213 33.17 -7.03 3.25
C SER A 213 31.81 -6.75 3.87
N VAL A 214 31.24 -7.77 4.51
CA VAL A 214 30.01 -7.66 5.32
C VAL A 214 30.29 -7.19 6.75
N LYS A 215 31.57 -7.02 7.13
CA LYS A 215 31.94 -6.56 8.48
C LYS A 215 31.46 -5.13 8.70
N PRO A 216 30.73 -4.85 9.79
CA PRO A 216 30.32 -3.50 10.14
C PRO A 216 31.50 -2.54 10.22
N ALA A 217 31.29 -1.30 9.77
CA ALA A 217 32.27 -0.22 9.86
C ALA A 217 31.53 1.13 9.90
N MET A 218 32.21 2.19 10.35
CA MET A 218 31.61 3.51 10.47
C MET A 218 32.47 4.56 9.75
N TYR A 219 32.02 4.98 8.58
CA TYR A 219 32.63 6.06 7.78
C TYR A 219 31.66 7.26 7.77
N TRP A 220 31.66 8.00 8.88
CA TRP A 220 30.63 9.00 9.17
C TRP A 220 30.60 10.17 8.17
N SER A 221 31.76 10.64 7.71
CA SER A 221 31.83 11.80 6.81
C SER A 221 31.04 11.63 5.52
N GLU A 222 31.13 10.43 4.93
CA GLU A 222 30.42 10.10 3.70
C GLU A 222 28.95 9.71 3.97
N PHE A 223 28.74 8.95 5.05
CA PHE A 223 27.41 8.48 5.44
C PHE A 223 26.48 9.63 5.87
N LYS A 224 27.02 10.66 6.54
CA LYS A 224 26.27 11.87 6.94
C LYS A 224 25.54 12.51 5.76
N THR A 225 26.15 12.54 4.58
CA THR A 225 25.53 13.10 3.37
C THR A 225 24.28 12.29 2.96
N VAL A 226 24.36 10.97 3.01
CA VAL A 226 23.23 10.08 2.71
C VAL A 226 22.14 10.26 3.75
N LEU A 227 22.48 10.23 5.04
CA LEU A 227 21.53 10.34 6.14
C LEU A 227 20.80 11.68 6.13
N THR A 228 21.50 12.80 5.94
CA THR A 228 20.89 14.14 5.90
C THR A 228 19.89 14.26 4.76
N PHE A 229 20.21 13.73 3.59
CA PHE A 229 19.29 13.68 2.47
C PHE A 229 18.09 12.78 2.76
N SER A 230 18.32 11.59 3.33
CA SER A 230 17.26 10.63 3.69
C SER A 230 16.27 11.22 4.68
N LEU A 231 16.75 11.91 5.71
CA LEU A 231 15.92 12.60 6.70
C LEU A 231 15.05 13.70 6.08
N SER A 232 15.54 14.36 5.01
CA SER A 232 14.71 15.36 4.30
C SER A 232 13.51 14.76 3.58
N LEU A 233 13.62 13.51 3.10
CA LEU A 233 12.53 12.76 2.47
C LEU A 233 11.63 12.06 3.50
N PHE A 234 12.18 11.76 4.67
CA PHE A 234 11.49 11.03 5.74
C PHE A 234 10.25 11.76 6.25
N ALA A 235 10.30 13.09 6.36
CA ALA A 235 9.18 13.87 6.90
C ALA A 235 7.86 13.64 6.16
N LEU A 236 7.87 13.52 4.84
CA LEU A 236 6.67 13.21 4.06
C LEU A 236 6.22 11.76 4.29
N SER A 237 7.16 10.82 4.25
CA SER A 237 6.89 9.40 4.47
C SER A 237 6.37 9.13 5.88
N LEU A 238 6.88 9.84 6.89
CA LEU A 238 6.46 9.72 8.28
C LEU A 238 4.94 9.90 8.42
N PHE A 239 4.40 11.02 7.93
CA PHE A 239 2.98 11.29 8.05
C PHE A 239 2.12 10.35 7.20
N GLN A 240 2.57 9.96 6.01
CA GLN A 240 1.85 9.04 5.14
C GLN A 240 1.78 7.62 5.74
N VAL A 241 2.90 7.11 6.22
CA VAL A 241 2.96 5.78 6.86
C VAL A 241 2.20 5.79 8.18
N THR A 242 2.35 6.85 8.99
CA THR A 242 1.58 6.99 10.23
C THR A 242 0.09 7.01 9.93
N ALA A 243 -0.38 7.81 8.97
CA ALA A 243 -1.80 7.88 8.62
C ALA A 243 -2.37 6.54 8.14
N SER A 244 -1.57 5.65 7.56
CA SER A 244 -2.02 4.34 7.09
C SER A 244 -1.87 3.24 8.15
N GLN A 245 -0.70 3.11 8.75
CA GLN A 245 -0.37 2.00 9.65
C GLN A 245 -0.85 2.22 11.09
N SER A 246 -1.13 3.46 11.51
CA SER A 246 -1.65 3.70 12.85
C SER A 246 -3.09 3.21 13.05
N ARG A 247 -3.89 3.11 12.00
CA ARG A 247 -5.30 2.72 12.11
C ARG A 247 -5.50 1.38 12.82
N PRO A 248 -4.95 0.26 12.35
CA PRO A 248 -5.09 -1.02 13.03
C PRO A 248 -4.43 -1.02 14.42
N ILE A 249 -3.37 -0.23 14.62
CA ILE A 249 -2.73 -0.07 15.93
C ILE A 249 -3.67 0.64 16.91
N LEU A 250 -4.29 1.75 16.50
CA LEU A 250 -5.24 2.48 17.35
C LEU A 250 -6.47 1.62 17.68
N LEU A 251 -6.95 0.83 16.71
CA LEU A 251 -8.05 -0.11 16.95
C LEU A 251 -7.65 -1.19 17.97
N SER A 252 -6.44 -1.72 17.91
CA SER A 252 -5.98 -2.73 18.87
C SER A 252 -5.82 -2.22 20.30
N ILE A 253 -5.65 -0.89 20.46
CA ILE A 253 -5.44 -0.23 21.76
C ILE A 253 -6.74 0.32 22.34
N PHE A 254 -7.57 0.97 21.53
CA PHE A 254 -8.69 1.79 21.99
C PHE A 254 -10.09 1.18 21.77
N SER A 255 -10.22 0.09 21.00
CA SER A 255 -11.50 -0.63 20.90
C SER A 255 -11.73 -1.55 22.11
N ASP A 256 -12.96 -1.92 22.36
CA ASP A 256 -13.29 -2.82 23.47
C ASP A 256 -12.79 -4.26 23.25
N ASN A 257 -12.68 -4.67 21.98
CA ASN A 257 -12.15 -5.97 21.55
C ASN A 257 -11.15 -5.77 20.41
N GLY A 258 -9.87 -5.58 20.76
CA GLY A 258 -8.82 -5.18 19.85
C GLY A 258 -8.55 -6.19 18.74
N ALA A 259 -8.42 -7.47 19.07
CA ALA A 259 -8.13 -8.52 18.10
C ALA A 259 -9.25 -8.64 17.04
N ASP A 260 -10.49 -8.79 17.48
CA ASP A 260 -11.65 -8.90 16.61
C ASP A 260 -11.84 -7.67 15.73
N THR A 261 -11.65 -6.47 16.33
CA THR A 261 -11.80 -5.21 15.59
C THR A 261 -10.74 -5.06 14.50
N VAL A 262 -9.50 -5.47 14.77
CA VAL A 262 -8.43 -5.44 13.76
C VAL A 262 -8.66 -6.49 12.68
N ALA A 263 -9.19 -7.66 13.01
CA ALA A 263 -9.60 -8.66 12.02
C ALA A 263 -10.68 -8.09 11.08
N ASP A 264 -11.72 -7.47 11.61
CA ASP A 264 -12.77 -6.80 10.84
C ASP A 264 -12.20 -5.68 9.96
N PHE A 265 -11.29 -4.86 10.50
CA PHE A 265 -10.63 -3.81 9.75
C PHE A 265 -9.85 -4.37 8.55
N ARG A 266 -9.17 -5.52 8.69
CA ARG A 266 -8.46 -6.17 7.59
C ARG A 266 -9.40 -6.64 6.48
N VAL A 267 -10.60 -7.10 6.81
CA VAL A 267 -11.63 -7.44 5.81
C VAL A 267 -12.04 -6.20 5.01
N VAL A 268 -12.24 -5.07 5.68
CA VAL A 268 -12.62 -3.79 5.04
C VAL A 268 -11.47 -3.23 4.19
N GLU A 269 -10.21 -3.35 4.66
CA GLU A 269 -9.03 -2.76 4.04
C GLU A 269 -8.61 -3.46 2.75
N VAL A 270 -8.82 -4.77 2.63
CA VAL A 270 -8.19 -5.59 1.57
C VAL A 270 -8.55 -5.14 0.16
N ILE A 271 -9.81 -4.82 -0.11
CA ILE A 271 -10.26 -4.37 -1.45
C ILE A 271 -9.71 -2.98 -1.79
N PRO A 272 -9.84 -1.94 -0.93
CA PRO A 272 -9.16 -0.67 -1.13
C PRO A 272 -7.64 -0.80 -1.33
N ALA A 273 -6.95 -1.62 -0.54
CA ALA A 273 -5.51 -1.84 -0.68
C ALA A 273 -5.14 -2.50 -2.02
N PHE A 274 -5.95 -3.45 -2.48
CA PHE A 274 -5.80 -4.06 -3.79
C PHE A 274 -5.93 -3.01 -4.92
N ILE A 275 -6.96 -2.16 -4.86
CA ILE A 275 -7.20 -1.09 -5.84
C ILE A 275 -6.04 -0.07 -5.83
N ILE A 276 -5.56 0.34 -4.64
CA ILE A 276 -4.39 1.24 -4.51
C ILE A 276 -3.16 0.64 -5.20
N THR A 277 -2.93 -0.66 -5.00
CA THR A 277 -1.78 -1.35 -5.59
C THR A 277 -1.85 -1.39 -7.11
N LEU A 278 -3.04 -1.67 -7.67
CA LEU A 278 -3.27 -1.64 -9.12
C LEU A 278 -3.05 -0.23 -9.68
N CYS A 279 -3.67 0.79 -9.08
CA CYS A 279 -3.55 2.18 -9.51
C CYS A 279 -2.11 2.69 -9.38
N GLY A 280 -1.37 2.30 -8.34
CA GLY A 280 0.02 2.65 -8.14
C GLY A 280 0.95 2.23 -9.28
N SER A 281 0.61 1.16 -10.00
CA SER A 281 1.36 0.71 -11.18
C SER A 281 1.20 1.67 -12.37
N PHE A 282 0.02 2.25 -12.56
CA PHE A 282 -0.24 3.23 -13.61
C PHE A 282 0.35 4.61 -13.26
N THR A 283 0.24 5.02 -12.01
CA THR A 283 0.66 6.36 -11.58
C THR A 283 2.18 6.51 -11.48
N SER A 284 2.92 5.40 -11.37
CA SER A 284 4.39 5.42 -11.38
C SER A 284 5.01 6.01 -12.66
N ILE A 285 4.25 6.05 -13.77
CA ILE A 285 4.67 6.63 -15.05
C ILE A 285 4.63 8.17 -15.00
N PHE A 286 3.85 8.77 -14.11
CA PHE A 286 3.64 10.23 -14.10
C PHE A 286 4.88 11.00 -13.67
N LEU A 287 5.64 10.52 -12.68
CA LEU A 287 6.76 11.28 -12.13
C LEU A 287 7.88 11.56 -13.15
N PRO A 288 8.35 10.62 -13.99
CA PRO A 288 9.32 10.92 -15.04
C PRO A 288 8.80 11.96 -16.04
N LYS A 289 7.56 11.80 -16.51
CA LYS A 289 6.94 12.72 -17.49
C LYS A 289 6.75 14.11 -16.91
N THR A 290 6.26 14.22 -15.69
CA THR A 290 6.07 15.52 -15.02
C THR A 290 7.39 16.22 -14.72
N SER A 291 8.46 15.48 -14.43
CA SER A 291 9.81 16.05 -14.24
C SER A 291 10.33 16.69 -15.52
N GLU A 292 10.11 16.07 -16.67
CA GLU A 292 10.47 16.63 -17.98
C GLU A 292 9.68 17.91 -18.29
N MET A 293 8.36 17.89 -18.04
CA MET A 293 7.47 19.04 -18.29
C MET A 293 7.81 20.26 -17.40
N ILE A 294 8.18 20.04 -16.15
CA ILE A 294 8.61 21.12 -15.25
C ILE A 294 9.90 21.79 -15.77
N VAL A 295 10.84 21.03 -16.32
CA VAL A 295 12.08 21.59 -16.89
C VAL A 295 11.79 22.44 -18.13
N ARG A 296 10.83 22.02 -18.97
CA ARG A 296 10.41 22.79 -20.16
C ARG A 296 9.61 24.05 -19.82
N ASN A 297 9.02 24.11 -18.62
CA ASN A 297 8.18 25.20 -18.13
C ASN A 297 7.01 25.58 -19.06
N ASP A 298 6.46 24.57 -19.76
CA ASP A 298 5.32 24.74 -20.67
C ASP A 298 4.01 24.59 -19.88
N HIS A 299 3.37 25.72 -19.64
CA HIS A 299 2.15 25.79 -18.84
C HIS A 299 0.94 25.16 -19.54
N GLU A 300 0.86 25.26 -20.88
CA GLU A 300 -0.23 24.68 -21.65
C GLU A 300 -0.12 23.13 -21.66
N GLU A 301 1.10 22.61 -21.81
CA GLU A 301 1.36 21.18 -21.73
C GLU A 301 0.99 20.65 -20.35
N ILE A 302 1.36 21.35 -19.25
CA ILE A 302 1.02 20.98 -17.87
C ILE A 302 -0.50 20.97 -17.66
N MET A 303 -1.23 22.01 -18.12
CA MET A 303 -2.68 22.07 -18.00
C MET A 303 -3.38 20.95 -18.76
N SER A 304 -2.95 20.71 -20.00
CA SER A 304 -3.45 19.62 -20.84
C SER A 304 -3.20 18.26 -20.21
N PHE A 305 -2.01 18.03 -19.67
CA PHE A 305 -1.64 16.82 -18.95
C PHE A 305 -2.55 16.58 -17.74
N VAL A 306 -2.69 17.57 -16.88
CA VAL A 306 -3.53 17.44 -15.67
C VAL A 306 -4.97 17.16 -16.04
N LYS A 307 -5.54 17.90 -17.00
CA LYS A 307 -6.91 17.70 -17.49
C LYS A 307 -7.13 16.28 -18.01
N LYS A 308 -6.24 15.83 -18.92
CA LYS A 308 -6.32 14.51 -19.54
C LYS A 308 -6.19 13.39 -18.51
N TRP A 309 -5.11 13.42 -17.71
CA TRP A 309 -4.81 12.34 -16.80
C TRP A 309 -5.70 12.32 -15.56
N THR A 310 -6.22 13.46 -15.08
CA THR A 310 -7.26 13.48 -14.04
C THR A 310 -8.51 12.77 -14.55
N THR A 311 -8.98 13.05 -15.79
CA THR A 311 -10.14 12.36 -16.37
C THR A 311 -9.89 10.86 -16.50
N ILE A 312 -8.76 10.45 -17.08
CA ILE A 312 -8.42 9.02 -17.27
C ILE A 312 -8.30 8.30 -15.94
N THR A 313 -7.56 8.86 -14.99
CA THR A 313 -7.39 8.27 -13.65
C THR A 313 -8.75 8.12 -12.95
N THR A 314 -9.62 9.14 -13.04
CA THR A 314 -10.96 9.06 -12.45
C THR A 314 -11.78 7.95 -13.09
N ILE A 315 -11.78 7.82 -14.42
CA ILE A 315 -12.49 6.73 -15.11
C ILE A 315 -11.97 5.35 -14.64
N ILE A 316 -10.64 5.15 -14.62
CA ILE A 316 -10.03 3.89 -14.18
C ILE A 316 -10.43 3.57 -12.74
N VAL A 317 -10.32 4.55 -11.83
CA VAL A 317 -10.65 4.35 -10.42
C VAL A 317 -12.15 4.11 -10.22
N CYS A 318 -13.02 4.78 -10.98
CA CYS A 318 -14.45 4.49 -10.97
C CYS A 318 -14.72 3.05 -11.41
N VAL A 319 -14.11 2.57 -12.49
CA VAL A 319 -14.23 1.17 -12.96
C VAL A 319 -13.82 0.17 -11.87
N LEU A 320 -12.80 0.51 -11.08
CA LEU A 320 -12.32 -0.37 -10.01
C LEU A 320 -13.15 -0.26 -8.71
N CYS A 321 -13.74 0.89 -8.39
CA CYS A 321 -14.42 1.11 -7.11
C CYS A 321 -15.94 0.89 -7.18
N PHE A 322 -16.60 1.36 -8.24
CA PHE A 322 -18.08 1.33 -8.29
C PHE A 322 -18.71 -0.06 -8.24
N PRO A 323 -18.16 -1.12 -8.83
CA PRO A 323 -18.66 -2.48 -8.63
C PRO A 323 -18.75 -2.86 -7.14
N PHE A 324 -17.73 -2.53 -6.37
CA PHE A 324 -17.70 -2.80 -4.93
C PHE A 324 -18.60 -1.86 -4.13
N ILE A 325 -18.79 -0.62 -4.55
CA ILE A 325 -19.72 0.33 -3.93
C ILE A 325 -21.17 -0.13 -4.17
N LEU A 326 -21.50 -0.55 -5.39
CA LEU A 326 -22.84 -0.97 -5.78
C LEU A 326 -23.29 -2.25 -5.07
N SER A 327 -22.40 -3.22 -4.96
CA SER A 327 -22.70 -4.56 -4.44
C SER A 327 -21.91 -4.88 -3.16
N TYR A 328 -21.78 -3.91 -2.25
CA TYR A 328 -20.92 -4.01 -1.08
C TYR A 328 -21.27 -5.15 -0.12
N THR A 329 -22.56 -5.39 0.10
CA THR A 329 -23.03 -6.52 0.92
C THR A 329 -22.76 -7.86 0.25
N THR A 330 -23.13 -7.97 -1.02
CA THR A 330 -22.99 -9.18 -1.83
C THR A 330 -21.54 -9.65 -1.89
N ILE A 331 -20.61 -8.73 -2.17
CA ILE A 331 -19.19 -9.10 -2.30
C ILE A 331 -18.57 -9.47 -0.95
N ILE A 332 -18.91 -8.79 0.15
CA ILE A 332 -18.38 -9.16 1.47
C ILE A 332 -19.00 -10.50 1.92
N THR A 333 -20.29 -10.75 1.67
CA THR A 333 -20.90 -12.05 1.95
C THR A 333 -20.22 -13.17 1.16
N ALA A 334 -19.95 -12.95 -0.13
CA ALA A 334 -19.19 -13.90 -0.95
C ALA A 334 -17.75 -14.12 -0.44
N TYR A 335 -17.13 -13.09 0.12
CA TYR A 335 -15.71 -13.08 0.51
C TYR A 335 -15.47 -13.75 1.85
N VAL A 336 -16.20 -13.34 2.90
CA VAL A 336 -16.00 -13.78 4.29
C VAL A 336 -17.23 -14.36 4.98
N GLY A 337 -18.36 -14.46 4.30
CA GLY A 337 -19.61 -15.00 4.83
C GLY A 337 -20.61 -13.93 5.27
N GLU A 338 -21.84 -14.36 5.53
CA GLU A 338 -22.98 -13.49 5.82
C GLU A 338 -22.81 -12.74 7.18
N THR A 339 -22.22 -13.40 8.16
CA THR A 339 -21.99 -12.84 9.50
C THR A 339 -21.19 -11.54 9.52
N LEU A 340 -20.35 -11.32 8.51
CA LEU A 340 -19.51 -10.13 8.36
C LEU A 340 -20.01 -9.16 7.28
N SER A 341 -21.19 -9.39 6.70
CA SER A 341 -21.77 -8.56 5.63
C SER A 341 -21.91 -7.08 6.02
N TYR A 342 -22.12 -6.79 7.31
CA TYR A 342 -22.24 -5.44 7.86
C TYR A 342 -20.96 -4.58 7.64
N LEU A 343 -19.81 -5.20 7.39
CA LEU A 343 -18.55 -4.51 7.09
C LEU A 343 -18.57 -3.88 5.71
N GLY A 344 -19.41 -4.36 4.80
CA GLY A 344 -19.48 -3.89 3.41
C GLY A 344 -19.69 -2.38 3.30
N LYS A 345 -20.54 -1.79 4.15
CA LYS A 345 -20.78 -0.33 4.16
C LYS A 345 -19.50 0.48 4.40
N TRP A 346 -18.61 0.00 5.27
CA TRP A 346 -17.34 0.66 5.56
C TRP A 346 -16.35 0.53 4.40
N MET A 347 -16.31 -0.64 3.76
CA MET A 347 -15.53 -0.85 2.54
C MET A 347 -16.03 0.06 1.40
N ALA A 348 -17.34 0.16 1.19
CA ALA A 348 -17.94 1.03 0.17
C ALA A 348 -17.59 2.51 0.44
N LEU A 349 -17.71 2.96 1.69
CA LEU A 349 -17.32 4.31 2.09
C LEU A 349 -15.84 4.57 1.81
N TRP A 350 -14.97 3.61 2.11
CA TRP A 350 -13.54 3.74 1.80
C TRP A 350 -13.30 3.84 0.28
N CYS A 351 -13.97 3.02 -0.53
CA CYS A 351 -13.87 3.08 -2.00
C CYS A 351 -14.31 4.45 -2.56
N ILE A 352 -15.36 5.08 -2.00
CA ILE A 352 -15.78 6.42 -2.41
C ILE A 352 -14.64 7.44 -2.18
N PHE A 353 -14.04 7.42 -1.00
CA PHE A 353 -12.94 8.34 -0.68
C PHE A 353 -11.62 7.97 -1.39
N LEU A 354 -11.47 6.72 -1.80
CA LEU A 354 -10.36 6.31 -2.64
C LEU A 354 -10.42 6.94 -4.05
N ILE A 355 -11.62 7.12 -4.61
CA ILE A 355 -11.79 7.90 -5.85
C ILE A 355 -11.31 9.34 -5.65
N LEU A 356 -11.65 9.96 -4.50
CA LEU A 356 -11.16 11.29 -4.12
C LEU A 356 -9.63 11.32 -3.93
N GLN A 357 -9.02 10.26 -3.42
CA GLN A 357 -7.56 10.17 -3.25
C GLN A 357 -6.84 10.13 -4.60
N LEU A 358 -7.26 9.24 -5.48
CA LEU A 358 -6.49 8.87 -6.67
C LEU A 358 -6.63 9.88 -7.82
N HIS A 359 -7.73 10.65 -7.89
CA HIS A 359 -7.89 11.66 -8.95
C HIS A 359 -6.83 12.77 -8.90
N SER A 360 -6.28 13.07 -7.73
CA SER A 360 -5.28 14.12 -7.55
C SER A 360 -3.84 13.65 -7.83
N THR A 361 -3.63 12.38 -8.15
CA THR A 361 -2.29 11.79 -8.40
C THR A 361 -1.49 12.50 -9.50
N PRO A 362 -2.07 12.93 -10.65
CA PRO A 362 -1.31 13.67 -11.66
C PRO A 362 -0.75 14.99 -11.13
N ALA A 363 -1.54 15.72 -10.34
CA ALA A 363 -1.10 16.96 -9.71
C ALA A 363 -0.04 16.72 -8.62
N PHE A 364 -0.19 15.66 -7.83
CA PHE A 364 0.80 15.26 -6.82
C PHE A 364 2.16 15.01 -7.47
N SER A 365 2.21 14.30 -8.61
CA SER A 365 3.46 14.02 -9.31
C SER A 365 4.16 15.31 -9.79
N LEU A 366 3.41 16.32 -10.26
CA LEU A 366 3.95 17.63 -10.64
C LEU A 366 4.57 18.38 -9.45
N ILE A 367 3.96 18.30 -8.28
CA ILE A 367 4.47 18.97 -7.07
C ILE A 367 5.75 18.32 -6.58
N VAL A 368 5.78 16.99 -6.60
CA VAL A 368 7.00 16.22 -6.27
C VAL A 368 8.13 16.54 -7.25
N ALA A 369 7.83 16.59 -8.56
CA ALA A 369 8.78 16.96 -9.60
C ALA A 369 9.32 18.40 -9.42
N ASN A 370 8.48 19.34 -9.01
CA ASN A 370 8.85 20.75 -8.75
C ASN A 370 9.63 20.94 -7.43
N GLY A 371 9.69 19.92 -6.56
CA GLY A 371 10.35 20.00 -5.26
C GLY A 371 9.63 20.87 -4.21
N LYS A 372 8.47 21.43 -4.52
CA LYS A 372 7.70 22.31 -3.63
C LYS A 372 6.81 21.53 -2.66
N THR A 373 7.36 20.56 -1.93
CA THR A 373 6.61 19.60 -1.11
C THR A 373 6.20 20.11 0.27
N LYS A 374 6.75 21.24 0.74
CA LYS A 374 6.53 21.76 2.11
C LYS A 374 5.05 21.89 2.49
N ALA A 375 4.23 22.45 1.60
CA ALA A 375 2.80 22.62 1.87
C ALA A 375 2.05 21.28 1.99
N ILE A 376 2.44 20.28 1.17
CA ILE A 376 1.87 18.94 1.25
C ILE A 376 2.29 18.24 2.54
N VAL A 377 3.56 18.35 2.95
CA VAL A 377 4.06 17.77 4.20
C VAL A 377 3.28 18.33 5.39
N CYS A 378 3.11 19.66 5.47
CA CYS A 378 2.32 20.30 6.53
C CYS A 378 0.84 19.84 6.51
N ALA A 379 0.22 19.85 5.34
CA ALA A 379 -1.17 19.43 5.19
C ALA A 379 -1.37 17.95 5.57
N THR A 380 -0.46 17.07 5.13
CA THR A 380 -0.48 15.64 5.45
C THR A 380 -0.30 15.41 6.95
N GLY A 381 0.60 16.17 7.60
CA GLY A 381 0.81 16.12 9.04
C GLY A 381 -0.43 16.51 9.85
N ILE A 382 -1.04 17.65 9.51
CA ILE A 382 -2.29 18.11 10.16
C ILE A 382 -3.41 17.11 9.93
N ALA A 383 -3.61 16.67 8.69
CA ALA A 383 -4.64 15.69 8.34
C ALA A 383 -4.43 14.35 9.07
N CYS A 384 -3.18 13.90 9.22
CA CYS A 384 -2.81 12.70 9.96
C CYS A 384 -3.21 12.82 11.43
N LEU A 385 -2.84 13.91 12.11
CA LEU A 385 -3.18 14.12 13.51
C LEU A 385 -4.69 14.19 13.74
N ILE A 386 -5.43 14.93 12.90
CA ILE A 386 -6.90 15.02 13.00
C ILE A 386 -7.52 13.63 12.76
N SER A 387 -7.05 12.88 11.76
CA SER A 387 -7.52 11.52 11.49
C SER A 387 -7.31 10.58 12.68
N MET A 388 -6.15 10.66 13.34
CA MET A 388 -5.85 9.83 14.54
C MET A 388 -6.78 10.20 15.71
N ILE A 389 -6.97 11.50 15.96
CA ILE A 389 -7.87 11.97 17.03
C ILE A 389 -9.30 11.47 16.78
N ILE A 390 -9.80 11.56 15.55
CA ILE A 390 -11.14 11.07 15.19
C ILE A 390 -11.22 9.56 15.34
N ASN A 391 -10.20 8.81 14.91
CA ASN A 391 -10.15 7.37 15.08
C ASN A 391 -10.26 6.99 16.58
N ILE A 392 -9.46 7.61 17.44
CA ILE A 392 -9.49 7.37 18.89
C ILE A 392 -10.86 7.74 19.49
N ALA A 393 -11.39 8.92 19.16
CA ALA A 393 -12.65 9.42 19.71
C ALA A 393 -13.86 8.54 19.36
N LEU A 394 -13.88 7.98 18.15
CA LEU A 394 -14.98 7.16 17.65
C LEU A 394 -14.78 5.65 17.86
N CYS A 395 -13.60 5.23 18.30
CA CYS A 395 -13.20 3.81 18.34
C CYS A 395 -14.14 2.93 19.15
N LYS A 396 -14.64 3.43 20.31
CA LYS A 396 -15.60 2.71 21.15
C LYS A 396 -17.03 2.75 20.64
N ILE A 397 -17.40 3.77 19.86
CA ILE A 397 -18.77 3.94 19.35
C ILE A 397 -18.96 3.15 18.06
N VAL A 398 -18.02 3.25 17.14
CA VAL A 398 -18.05 2.62 15.82
C VAL A 398 -16.66 2.06 15.51
N PRO A 399 -16.26 0.91 16.09
CA PRO A 399 -14.86 0.46 16.08
C PRO A 399 -14.19 0.51 14.70
N VAL A 400 -14.59 -0.35 13.78
CA VAL A 400 -14.01 -0.37 12.42
C VAL A 400 -14.31 0.92 11.65
N GLY A 401 -15.52 1.46 11.83
CA GLY A 401 -15.94 2.71 11.20
C GLY A 401 -15.08 3.89 11.56
N SER A 402 -14.54 3.94 12.79
CA SER A 402 -13.68 5.04 13.25
C SER A 402 -12.42 5.19 12.39
N ALA A 403 -11.79 4.07 12.02
CA ALA A 403 -10.63 4.05 11.15
C ALA A 403 -10.96 4.52 9.72
N VAL A 404 -12.13 4.12 9.20
CA VAL A 404 -12.60 4.54 7.88
C VAL A 404 -12.99 6.02 7.87
N ILE A 405 -13.74 6.48 8.89
CA ILE A 405 -14.11 7.90 9.03
C ILE A 405 -12.85 8.76 9.18
N GLY A 406 -11.88 8.33 10.00
CA GLY A 406 -10.58 8.99 10.09
C GLY A 406 -9.89 9.13 8.73
N TYR A 407 -9.91 8.07 7.90
CA TYR A 407 -9.41 8.14 6.54
C TYR A 407 -10.21 9.11 5.66
N CYS A 408 -11.53 9.12 5.76
CA CYS A 408 -12.37 10.05 5.00
C CYS A 408 -12.03 11.51 5.33
N VAL A 409 -11.85 11.83 6.60
CA VAL A 409 -11.45 13.18 7.03
C VAL A 409 -10.04 13.53 6.56
N TYR A 410 -9.09 12.59 6.69
CA TYR A 410 -7.74 12.75 6.16
C TYR A 410 -7.74 13.12 4.67
N MET A 411 -8.51 12.39 3.85
CA MET A 411 -8.61 12.62 2.42
C MET A 411 -9.33 13.93 2.10
N THR A 412 -10.40 14.27 2.83
CA THR A 412 -11.12 15.54 2.66
C THR A 412 -10.20 16.73 2.88
N ILE A 413 -9.42 16.72 3.96
CA ILE A 413 -8.46 17.81 4.25
C ILE A 413 -7.43 17.92 3.11
N LEU A 414 -6.86 16.83 2.65
CA LEU A 414 -5.88 16.86 1.57
C LEU A 414 -6.49 17.41 0.27
N VAL A 415 -7.66 16.92 -0.13
CA VAL A 415 -8.35 17.38 -1.34
C VAL A 415 -8.67 18.87 -1.23
N LEU A 416 -9.17 19.35 -0.09
CA LEU A 416 -9.43 20.77 0.13
C LEU A 416 -8.14 21.61 -0.03
N VAL A 417 -7.02 21.16 0.53
CA VAL A 417 -5.73 21.85 0.38
C VAL A 417 -5.29 21.88 -1.09
N TYR A 418 -5.51 20.80 -1.86
CA TYR A 418 -5.22 20.79 -3.30
C TYR A 418 -6.04 21.85 -4.04
N TYR A 419 -7.36 21.89 -3.85
CA TYR A 419 -8.26 22.78 -4.60
C TYR A 419 -8.17 24.23 -4.15
N ILE A 420 -7.99 24.50 -2.84
CA ILE A 420 -7.96 25.87 -2.32
C ILE A 420 -6.59 26.51 -2.53
N TYR A 421 -5.51 25.76 -2.32
CA TYR A 421 -4.17 26.32 -2.22
C TYR A 421 -3.22 25.86 -3.32
N ILE A 422 -3.11 24.54 -3.57
CA ILE A 422 -2.04 23.98 -4.39
C ILE A 422 -2.23 24.25 -5.86
N TYR A 423 -3.41 23.99 -6.42
CA TYR A 423 -3.65 24.17 -7.86
C TYR A 423 -3.36 25.60 -8.28
N LYS A 424 -3.85 26.59 -7.54
CA LYS A 424 -3.67 28.01 -7.91
C LYS A 424 -2.25 28.51 -7.60
N ARG A 425 -1.71 28.25 -6.41
CA ARG A 425 -0.49 28.90 -5.92
C ARG A 425 0.81 28.23 -6.36
N TYR A 426 0.81 26.90 -6.50
CA TYR A 426 2.02 26.15 -6.83
C TYR A 426 2.08 25.71 -8.28
N LEU A 427 0.95 25.37 -8.88
CA LEU A 427 0.88 24.85 -10.24
C LEU A 427 0.32 25.89 -11.22
N ASN A 428 -0.20 27.02 -10.74
CA ASN A 428 -0.88 28.05 -11.53
C ASN A 428 -1.98 27.47 -12.43
N LEU A 429 -2.70 26.46 -11.94
CA LEU A 429 -3.74 25.76 -12.67
C LEU A 429 -5.12 26.29 -12.28
N ASP A 430 -6.03 26.38 -13.24
CA ASP A 430 -7.43 26.66 -12.96
C ASP A 430 -8.08 25.44 -12.28
N ARG A 431 -8.40 25.62 -10.98
CA ARG A 431 -9.04 24.60 -10.15
C ARG A 431 -10.36 24.10 -10.73
N TRP A 432 -11.11 24.96 -11.42
CA TRP A 432 -12.40 24.59 -12.00
C TRP A 432 -12.25 23.66 -13.21
N VAL A 433 -11.19 23.83 -13.99
CA VAL A 433 -10.88 22.90 -15.09
C VAL A 433 -10.55 21.51 -14.54
N VAL A 434 -9.73 21.44 -13.46
CA VAL A 434 -9.42 20.19 -12.79
C VAL A 434 -10.66 19.57 -12.17
N ALA A 435 -11.49 20.35 -11.46
CA ALA A 435 -12.74 19.90 -10.88
C ALA A 435 -13.69 19.32 -11.92
N LYS A 436 -13.87 20.00 -13.07
CA LYS A 436 -14.72 19.51 -14.16
C LYS A 436 -14.18 18.18 -14.73
N SER A 437 -12.86 18.04 -14.83
CA SER A 437 -12.21 16.81 -15.32
C SER A 437 -12.40 15.62 -14.37
N PHE A 438 -12.63 15.87 -13.08
CA PHE A 438 -12.94 14.88 -12.07
C PHE A 438 -14.44 14.63 -11.96
N ILE A 439 -15.25 15.68 -11.78
CA ILE A 439 -16.68 15.58 -11.48
C ILE A 439 -17.46 14.97 -12.63
N LYS A 440 -17.15 15.30 -13.90
CA LYS A 440 -17.88 14.77 -15.05
C LYS A 440 -17.86 13.23 -15.11
N PRO A 441 -16.71 12.55 -15.16
CA PRO A 441 -16.71 11.08 -15.18
C PRO A 441 -17.29 10.47 -13.90
N LEU A 442 -17.11 11.10 -12.73
CA LEU A 442 -17.68 10.65 -11.47
C LEU A 442 -19.22 10.68 -11.49
N LEU A 443 -19.83 11.75 -11.99
CA LEU A 443 -21.30 11.86 -12.12
C LEU A 443 -21.82 10.80 -13.08
N LEU A 444 -21.16 10.58 -14.22
CA LEU A 444 -21.58 9.53 -15.16
C LEU A 444 -21.48 8.14 -14.53
N ALA A 445 -20.46 7.87 -13.73
CA ALA A 445 -20.34 6.63 -12.99
C ALA A 445 -21.45 6.45 -11.95
N ALA A 446 -21.83 7.52 -11.26
CA ALA A 446 -22.95 7.51 -10.32
C ALA A 446 -24.31 7.31 -11.04
N VAL A 447 -24.53 7.98 -12.16
CA VAL A 447 -25.74 7.81 -12.99
C VAL A 447 -25.82 6.38 -13.54
N ALA A 448 -24.71 5.77 -13.92
CA ALA A 448 -24.68 4.37 -14.38
C ALA A 448 -25.19 3.38 -13.33
N CYS A 449 -25.19 3.71 -12.03
CA CYS A 449 -25.74 2.87 -10.96
C CYS A 449 -27.27 2.75 -11.02
N ILE A 450 -27.97 3.65 -11.71
CA ILE A 450 -29.43 3.65 -11.79
C ILE A 450 -29.92 2.36 -12.47
N ILE A 451 -29.24 1.87 -13.51
CA ILE A 451 -29.67 0.69 -14.26
C ILE A 451 -29.60 -0.59 -13.43
N PRO A 452 -28.49 -0.97 -12.78
CA PRO A 452 -28.47 -2.13 -11.88
C PRO A 452 -29.43 -1.97 -10.69
N TYR A 453 -29.60 -0.75 -10.16
CA TYR A 453 -30.54 -0.49 -9.08
C TYR A 453 -32.02 -0.76 -9.50
N LEU A 454 -32.40 -0.30 -10.69
CA LEU A 454 -33.75 -0.55 -11.24
C LEU A 454 -33.93 -2.01 -11.65
N ALA A 455 -32.90 -2.70 -12.07
CA ALA A 455 -32.92 -4.12 -12.38
C ALA A 455 -33.21 -4.98 -11.14
N ASN A 456 -32.90 -4.48 -9.94
CA ASN A 456 -33.21 -5.10 -8.64
C ASN A 456 -32.93 -6.61 -8.62
N LEU A 457 -31.76 -7.02 -9.13
CA LEU A 457 -31.40 -8.42 -9.23
C LEU A 457 -31.06 -8.97 -7.84
N ASP A 458 -31.54 -10.17 -7.55
CA ASP A 458 -31.33 -10.87 -6.29
C ASP A 458 -30.67 -12.24 -6.50
N VAL A 459 -30.13 -12.81 -5.43
CA VAL A 459 -29.48 -14.14 -5.42
C VAL A 459 -30.41 -15.24 -5.88
N SER A 460 -31.73 -15.12 -5.64
CA SER A 460 -32.75 -16.05 -6.06
C SER A 460 -32.79 -16.34 -7.59
N LEU A 461 -32.23 -15.44 -8.41
CA LEU A 461 -32.06 -15.68 -9.86
C LEU A 461 -31.20 -16.90 -10.17
N PHE A 462 -30.34 -17.30 -9.24
CA PHE A 462 -29.37 -18.39 -9.41
C PHE A 462 -29.79 -19.67 -8.68
N ASP A 463 -30.96 -19.74 -8.05
CA ASP A 463 -31.43 -20.90 -7.28
C ASP A 463 -31.54 -22.16 -8.18
N SER A 464 -31.91 -21.99 -9.45
CA SER A 464 -31.98 -23.08 -10.43
C SER A 464 -30.62 -23.74 -10.72
N LEU A 465 -29.49 -23.05 -10.40
CA LEU A 465 -28.17 -23.58 -10.61
C LEU A 465 -27.66 -24.44 -9.44
N ASN A 466 -28.41 -24.56 -8.35
CA ASN A 466 -28.03 -25.30 -7.13
C ASN A 466 -26.63 -25.03 -6.64
N LEU A 467 -26.20 -23.77 -6.70
CA LEU A 467 -24.87 -23.33 -6.29
C LEU A 467 -24.80 -23.15 -4.78
N VAL A 468 -23.60 -23.32 -4.23
CA VAL A 468 -23.31 -22.91 -2.86
C VAL A 468 -23.55 -21.39 -2.75
N PRO A 469 -24.17 -20.87 -1.66
CA PRO A 469 -24.54 -19.45 -1.50
C PRO A 469 -23.40 -18.46 -1.81
N ARG A 470 -22.17 -18.87 -1.56
CA ARG A 470 -20.97 -18.09 -1.89
C ARG A 470 -20.86 -17.80 -3.40
N TRP A 471 -21.07 -18.81 -4.24
CA TRP A 471 -20.96 -18.67 -5.69
C TRP A 471 -22.14 -17.91 -6.30
N SER A 472 -23.35 -18.05 -5.74
CA SER A 472 -24.50 -17.25 -6.14
C SER A 472 -24.26 -15.76 -5.90
N ASN A 473 -23.65 -15.39 -4.77
CA ASN A 473 -23.25 -14.02 -4.48
C ASN A 473 -22.14 -13.52 -5.43
N VAL A 474 -21.16 -14.35 -5.80
CA VAL A 474 -20.13 -13.99 -6.79
C VAL A 474 -20.75 -13.73 -8.15
N LEU A 475 -21.71 -14.57 -8.59
CA LEU A 475 -22.41 -14.37 -9.85
C LEU A 475 -23.24 -13.08 -9.83
N LEU A 476 -23.99 -12.83 -8.77
CA LEU A 476 -24.76 -11.59 -8.63
C LEU A 476 -23.88 -10.35 -8.69
N PHE A 477 -22.75 -10.36 -7.96
CA PHE A 477 -21.74 -9.30 -8.04
C PHE A 477 -21.23 -9.10 -9.47
N THR A 478 -20.94 -10.20 -10.18
CA THR A 478 -20.40 -10.17 -11.55
C THR A 478 -21.43 -9.60 -12.52
N VAL A 479 -22.70 -10.03 -12.45
CA VAL A 479 -23.77 -9.55 -13.30
C VAL A 479 -24.06 -8.07 -13.07
N ASN A 480 -24.21 -7.64 -11.81
CA ASN A 480 -24.43 -6.23 -11.47
C ASN A 480 -23.25 -5.35 -11.93
N SER A 481 -22.02 -5.85 -11.77
CA SER A 481 -20.81 -5.16 -12.24
C SER A 481 -20.78 -5.03 -13.76
N ALA A 482 -21.15 -6.08 -14.49
CA ALA A 482 -21.20 -6.08 -15.95
C ALA A 482 -22.27 -5.10 -16.48
N ILE A 483 -23.47 -5.09 -15.90
CA ILE A 483 -24.53 -4.16 -16.24
C ILE A 483 -24.08 -2.71 -15.99
N TRP A 484 -23.47 -2.45 -14.83
CA TRP A 484 -22.93 -1.14 -14.50
C TRP A 484 -21.83 -0.71 -15.46
N LEU A 485 -20.87 -1.58 -15.77
CA LEU A 485 -19.78 -1.31 -16.71
C LEU A 485 -20.29 -0.95 -18.09
N LEU A 486 -21.24 -1.73 -18.62
CA LEU A 486 -21.86 -1.46 -19.93
C LEU A 486 -22.54 -0.10 -19.93
N SER A 487 -23.34 0.20 -18.90
CA SER A 487 -24.03 1.48 -18.74
C SER A 487 -23.04 2.64 -18.66
N PHE A 488 -21.97 2.50 -17.91
CA PHE A 488 -20.95 3.52 -17.76
C PHE A 488 -20.20 3.77 -19.07
N PHE A 489 -19.81 2.70 -19.79
CA PHE A 489 -19.15 2.85 -21.10
C PHE A 489 -20.04 3.52 -22.14
N VAL A 490 -21.33 3.20 -22.16
CA VAL A 490 -22.31 3.87 -23.04
C VAL A 490 -22.35 5.37 -22.71
N LEU A 491 -22.48 5.72 -21.44
CA LEU A 491 -22.50 7.13 -21.01
C LEU A 491 -21.19 7.85 -21.37
N LEU A 492 -20.03 7.24 -21.11
CA LEU A 492 -18.74 7.82 -21.50
C LEU A 492 -18.65 8.07 -23.02
N LYS A 493 -19.18 7.16 -23.84
CA LYS A 493 -19.21 7.32 -25.29
C LYS A 493 -20.13 8.46 -25.72
N VAL A 494 -21.33 8.52 -25.19
CA VAL A 494 -22.34 9.57 -25.48
C VAL A 494 -21.80 10.95 -25.12
N PHE A 495 -21.12 11.09 -23.96
CA PHE A 495 -20.55 12.36 -23.51
C PHE A 495 -19.14 12.65 -24.02
N GLY A 496 -18.60 11.82 -24.94
CA GLY A 496 -17.30 12.03 -25.59
C GLY A 496 -16.10 11.98 -24.63
N LEU A 497 -16.19 11.26 -23.50
CA LEU A 497 -15.12 11.13 -22.52
C LEU A 497 -14.24 9.88 -22.68
N LEU A 498 -14.56 9.01 -23.66
CA LEU A 498 -13.71 7.85 -23.94
C LEU A 498 -12.38 8.30 -24.55
N PRO A 499 -11.25 7.99 -23.92
CA PRO A 499 -9.95 8.28 -24.50
C PRO A 499 -9.79 7.50 -25.81
N SER A 500 -9.45 8.17 -26.92
CA SER A 500 -9.10 7.48 -28.15
C SER A 500 -7.79 6.71 -27.95
N ILE A 501 -7.67 5.50 -28.52
CA ILE A 501 -6.45 4.69 -28.44
C ILE A 501 -5.23 5.47 -28.98
N LYS A 502 -5.44 6.37 -29.96
CA LYS A 502 -4.41 7.26 -30.47
C LYS A 502 -3.93 8.28 -29.43
N SER A 503 -4.83 8.77 -28.55
CA SER A 503 -4.47 9.74 -27.50
C SER A 503 -3.72 9.12 -26.31
N LEU A 504 -3.75 7.80 -26.15
CA LEU A 504 -3.00 7.08 -25.11
C LEU A 504 -1.53 6.84 -25.51
N ARG A 505 -1.20 6.97 -26.81
CA ARG A 505 0.16 6.81 -27.34
C ARG A 505 0.97 8.12 -27.40
N GLN A 506 0.32 9.24 -27.21
CA GLN A 506 0.92 10.57 -27.06
C GLN A 506 0.96 10.96 -25.56
#